data_9024e215e5d0770256ea583d310f2420
#
_entry.id   9024e215e5d0770256ea583d310f2420
#
_cell.length_a   1.000
_cell.length_b   1.000
_cell.length_c   1.000
_cell.angle_alpha   90.00
_cell.angle_beta   90.00
_cell.angle_gamma   90.00
#
_symmetry.space_group_name_H-M   'P 1'
#
loop_
_entity.id
_entity.type
_entity.pdbx_description
1 polymer ?
#
loop_
_entity_poly.entity_id
_entity_poly.type
_entity_poly.pdbx_seq_one_letter_code
_entity_poly.pdbx_strand_id
1 'polypeptide(L)'
;MSAPSTNLFQRVRQRRGVRQFVKFGIVGASGFLVNLAIFTALQKVVPNPTAAGPYYAIYSVAFLSGGVSNYFLNRIWTFRSTGHAGREAMQFLSVSVLALLVGLLVSYLVAPSLGHGHRTWLAATLSGIVVNFFVNKYWTFRSAV
;
A
#
# COMPACT_ATOMS: atom_id res chain seq x y z
N MET A 1 -29.65 18.59 -31.04
CA MET A 1 -29.02 17.52 -30.25
C MET A 1 -28.90 18.01 -28.80
N SER A 2 -29.78 17.59 -27.92
CA SER A 2 -29.71 17.93 -26.49
C SER A 2 -28.64 17.08 -25.85
N ALA A 3 -27.63 17.73 -25.22
CA ALA A 3 -26.63 17.06 -24.42
C ALA A 3 -27.31 16.22 -23.33
N PRO A 4 -26.87 14.98 -23.07
CA PRO A 4 -27.46 14.17 -22.02
C PRO A 4 -27.31 14.90 -20.69
N SER A 5 -28.42 15.23 -20.05
CA SER A 5 -28.47 15.80 -18.72
C SER A 5 -27.79 14.81 -17.78
N THR A 6 -26.55 15.05 -17.42
CA THR A 6 -25.85 14.28 -16.38
C THR A 6 -26.65 14.44 -15.10
N ASN A 7 -27.38 13.39 -14.71
CA ASN A 7 -28.21 13.38 -13.53
C ASN A 7 -27.36 13.83 -12.31
N LEU A 8 -27.97 14.69 -11.47
CA LEU A 8 -27.35 15.17 -10.21
C LEU A 8 -26.69 14.03 -9.42
N PHE A 9 -27.31 12.86 -9.47
CA PHE A 9 -26.81 11.63 -8.84
C PHE A 9 -25.44 11.17 -9.40
N GLN A 10 -25.24 11.27 -10.72
CA GLN A 10 -23.97 10.91 -11.38
C GLN A 10 -22.86 11.91 -11.00
N ARG A 11 -23.17 13.19 -10.94
CA ARG A 11 -22.20 14.23 -10.52
C ARG A 11 -21.78 14.05 -9.06
N VAL A 12 -22.73 13.74 -8.16
CA VAL A 12 -22.44 13.48 -6.74
C VAL A 12 -21.58 12.23 -6.59
N ARG A 13 -21.87 11.16 -7.33
CA ARG A 13 -21.10 9.91 -7.33
C ARG A 13 -19.66 10.12 -7.85
N GLN A 14 -19.50 10.89 -8.93
CA GLN A 14 -18.17 11.22 -9.47
C GLN A 14 -17.33 12.04 -8.48
N ARG A 15 -17.93 13.06 -7.85
CA ARG A 15 -17.24 13.88 -6.83
C ARG A 15 -16.83 13.06 -5.62
N ARG A 16 -17.65 12.09 -5.20
CA ARG A 16 -17.33 11.16 -4.11
C ARG A 16 -16.16 10.27 -4.47
N GLY A 17 -16.13 9.72 -5.69
CA GLY A 17 -15.05 8.88 -6.20
C GLY A 17 -13.70 9.62 -6.26
N VAL A 18 -13.69 10.85 -6.79
CA VAL A 18 -12.50 11.70 -6.84
C VAL A 18 -11.98 12.00 -5.43
N ARG A 19 -12.87 12.34 -4.49
CA ARG A 19 -12.48 12.61 -3.10
C ARG A 19 -11.88 11.37 -2.42
N GLN A 20 -12.46 10.19 -2.64
CA GLN A 20 -11.92 8.93 -2.11
C GLN A 20 -10.56 8.63 -2.72
N PHE A 21 -10.37 8.85 -4.01
CA PHE A 21 -9.09 8.64 -4.69
C PHE A 21 -7.99 9.55 -4.13
N VAL A 22 -8.28 10.84 -3.92
CA VAL A 22 -7.31 11.79 -3.33
C VAL A 22 -6.95 11.38 -1.90
N LYS A 23 -7.94 11.02 -1.08
CA LYS A 23 -7.69 10.53 0.29
C LYS A 23 -6.87 9.26 0.29
N PHE A 24 -7.16 8.31 -0.60
CA PHE A 24 -6.40 7.08 -0.76
C PHE A 24 -4.93 7.37 -1.12
N GLY A 25 -4.70 8.33 -2.02
CA GLY A 25 -3.35 8.79 -2.38
C GLY A 25 -2.60 9.39 -1.18
N ILE A 26 -3.26 10.22 -0.37
CA ILE A 26 -2.67 10.81 0.85
C ILE A 26 -2.32 9.72 1.86
N VAL A 27 -3.23 8.78 2.10
CA VAL A 27 -3.00 7.64 3.00
C VAL A 27 -1.86 6.77 2.48
N GLY A 28 -1.82 6.50 1.17
CA GLY A 28 -0.74 5.76 0.51
C GLY A 28 0.62 6.42 0.72
N ALA A 29 0.69 7.74 0.54
CA ALA A 29 1.90 8.51 0.79
C ALA A 29 2.32 8.46 2.27
N SER A 30 1.38 8.54 3.22
CA SER A 30 1.68 8.42 4.65
C SER A 30 2.22 7.03 5.00
N GLY A 31 1.64 5.98 4.46
CA GLY A 31 2.12 4.60 4.65
C GLY A 31 3.51 4.36 4.04
N PHE A 32 3.79 4.98 2.89
CA PHE A 32 5.12 4.97 2.29
C PHE A 32 6.15 5.64 3.22
N LEU A 33 5.79 6.77 3.84
CA LEU A 33 6.66 7.45 4.80
C LEU A 33 6.88 6.62 6.08
N VAL A 34 5.86 5.93 6.57
CA VAL A 34 6.00 4.99 7.71
C VAL A 34 6.95 3.86 7.33
N ASN A 35 6.77 3.24 6.16
CA ASN A 35 7.68 2.21 5.64
C ASN A 35 9.12 2.72 5.55
N LEU A 36 9.34 3.90 4.95
CA LEU A 36 10.67 4.50 4.83
C LEU A 36 11.30 4.76 6.19
N ALA A 37 10.55 5.32 7.13
CA ALA A 37 11.06 5.62 8.48
C ALA A 37 11.47 4.35 9.22
N ILE A 38 10.63 3.31 9.19
CA ILE A 38 10.94 2.01 9.83
C ILE A 38 12.12 1.35 9.14
N PHE A 39 12.14 1.31 7.81
CA PHE A 39 13.26 0.74 7.06
C PHE A 39 14.59 1.43 7.41
N THR A 40 14.61 2.77 7.38
CA THR A 40 15.81 3.55 7.69
C THR A 40 16.27 3.38 9.14
N ALA A 41 15.35 3.35 10.08
CA ALA A 41 15.65 3.13 11.50
C ALA A 41 16.26 1.73 11.74
N LEU A 42 15.66 0.69 11.16
CA LEU A 42 16.13 -0.68 11.29
C LEU A 42 17.49 -0.90 10.62
N GLN A 43 17.74 -0.23 9.49
CA GLN A 43 19.06 -0.24 8.84
C GLN A 43 20.20 0.27 9.75
N LYS A 44 19.86 1.15 10.71
CA LYS A 44 20.86 1.70 11.65
C LYS A 44 21.13 0.82 12.86
N VAL A 45 20.16 0.00 13.27
CA VAL A 45 20.24 -0.75 14.53
C VAL A 45 20.46 -2.26 14.33
N VAL A 46 20.10 -2.79 13.17
CA VAL A 46 20.28 -4.22 12.86
C VAL A 46 21.72 -4.47 12.39
N PRO A 47 22.43 -5.46 12.95
CA PRO A 47 23.76 -5.82 12.47
C PRO A 47 23.74 -6.30 11.02
N ASN A 48 24.75 -5.90 10.24
CA ASN A 48 24.92 -6.27 8.83
C ASN A 48 23.65 -6.04 7.97
N PRO A 49 23.05 -4.83 7.99
CA PRO A 49 21.74 -4.59 7.41
C PRO A 49 21.70 -4.75 5.89
N THR A 50 22.85 -4.73 5.23
CA THR A 50 22.98 -4.91 3.78
C THR A 50 23.24 -6.36 3.37
N ALA A 51 23.40 -7.27 4.33
CA ALA A 51 23.40 -8.69 4.04
C ALA A 51 21.97 -9.15 3.65
N ALA A 52 21.85 -10.15 2.76
CA ALA A 52 20.57 -10.57 2.22
C ALA A 52 19.53 -10.90 3.29
N GLY A 53 19.87 -11.74 4.28
CA GLY A 53 18.93 -12.14 5.33
C GLY A 53 18.38 -10.96 6.14
N PRO A 54 19.25 -10.16 6.79
CA PRO A 54 18.82 -8.96 7.51
C PRO A 54 18.04 -7.97 6.63
N TYR A 55 18.47 -7.73 5.41
CA TYR A 55 17.75 -6.85 4.48
C TYR A 55 16.29 -7.30 4.25
N TYR A 56 16.08 -8.58 3.93
CA TYR A 56 14.72 -9.07 3.68
C TYR A 56 13.83 -9.01 4.93
N ALA A 57 14.38 -9.25 6.11
CA ALA A 57 13.66 -9.09 7.37
C ALA A 57 13.27 -7.62 7.62
N ILE A 58 14.22 -6.70 7.47
CA ILE A 58 13.99 -5.26 7.62
C ILE A 58 12.94 -4.76 6.61
N TYR A 59 13.09 -5.16 5.35
CA TYR A 59 12.13 -4.81 4.30
C TYR A 59 10.71 -5.28 4.64
N SER A 60 10.56 -6.53 5.08
CA SER A 60 9.26 -7.12 5.40
C SER A 60 8.58 -6.41 6.57
N VAL A 61 9.31 -6.14 7.65
CA VAL A 61 8.78 -5.40 8.81
C VAL A 61 8.36 -3.98 8.41
N ALA A 62 9.20 -3.28 7.67
CA ALA A 62 8.92 -1.91 7.24
C ALA A 62 7.70 -1.85 6.30
N PHE A 63 7.63 -2.75 5.33
CA PHE A 63 6.51 -2.81 4.38
C PHE A 63 5.18 -3.13 5.07
N LEU A 64 5.15 -4.12 5.96
CA LEU A 64 3.94 -4.49 6.70
C LEU A 64 3.51 -3.39 7.68
N SER A 65 4.44 -2.68 8.29
CA SER A 65 4.14 -1.53 9.17
C SER A 65 3.43 -0.41 8.40
N GLY A 66 3.91 -0.07 7.21
CA GLY A 66 3.23 0.87 6.30
C GLY A 66 1.85 0.37 5.88
N GLY A 67 1.72 -0.93 5.60
CA GLY A 67 0.45 -1.56 5.24
C GLY A 67 -0.59 -1.50 6.35
N VAL A 68 -0.21 -1.78 7.59
CA VAL A 68 -1.11 -1.68 8.77
C VAL A 68 -1.61 -0.24 8.94
N SER A 69 -0.73 0.74 8.85
CA SER A 69 -1.11 2.16 8.88
C SER A 69 -2.11 2.49 7.77
N ASN A 70 -1.85 2.05 6.54
CA ASN A 70 -2.74 2.25 5.40
C ASN A 70 -4.13 1.62 5.62
N TYR A 71 -4.18 0.43 6.18
CA TYR A 71 -5.45 -0.25 6.45
C TYR A 71 -6.36 0.58 7.35
N PHE A 72 -5.84 0.98 8.52
CA PHE A 72 -6.63 1.73 9.48
C PHE A 72 -7.09 3.09 8.94
N LEU A 73 -6.19 3.83 8.31
CA LEU A 73 -6.52 5.15 7.76
C LEU A 73 -7.51 5.05 6.60
N ASN A 74 -7.34 4.07 5.71
CA ASN A 74 -8.28 3.86 4.61
C ASN A 74 -9.65 3.43 5.11
N ARG A 75 -9.71 2.53 6.08
CA ARG A 75 -10.98 2.07 6.66
C ARG A 75 -11.75 3.22 7.31
N ILE A 76 -11.09 4.01 8.16
CA ILE A 76 -11.72 5.04 8.98
C ILE A 76 -11.97 6.32 8.19
N TRP A 77 -11.00 6.76 7.42
CA TRP A 77 -11.02 8.09 6.82
C TRP A 77 -11.37 8.10 5.32
N THR A 78 -10.76 7.23 4.54
CA THR A 78 -10.96 7.24 3.08
C THR A 78 -12.32 6.69 2.70
N PHE A 79 -12.59 5.48 3.11
CA PHE A 79 -13.80 4.74 2.71
C PHE A 79 -14.92 4.80 3.75
N ARG A 80 -14.60 5.12 5.01
CA ARG A 80 -15.56 5.11 6.13
C ARG A 80 -16.38 3.84 6.13
N SER A 81 -15.69 2.71 6.00
CA SER A 81 -16.34 1.41 5.81
C SER A 81 -17.16 1.02 7.03
N THR A 82 -18.40 0.62 6.79
CA THR A 82 -19.30 0.00 7.76
C THR A 82 -19.32 -1.52 7.65
N GLY A 83 -18.50 -2.09 6.78
CA GLY A 83 -18.36 -3.52 6.59
C GLY A 83 -17.79 -4.23 7.82
N HIS A 84 -17.81 -5.55 7.79
CA HIS A 84 -17.28 -6.37 8.88
C HIS A 84 -15.75 -6.19 9.01
N ALA A 85 -15.32 -5.56 10.11
CA ALA A 85 -13.92 -5.18 10.31
C ALA A 85 -12.94 -6.34 10.19
N GLY A 86 -13.25 -7.49 10.79
CA GLY A 86 -12.40 -8.67 10.72
C GLY A 86 -12.25 -9.23 9.31
N ARG A 87 -13.33 -9.24 8.52
CA ARG A 87 -13.28 -9.71 7.13
C ARG A 87 -12.43 -8.79 6.27
N GLU A 88 -12.64 -7.49 6.37
CA GLU A 88 -11.83 -6.50 5.63
C GLU A 88 -10.36 -6.55 6.04
N ALA A 89 -10.07 -6.71 7.34
CA ALA A 89 -8.70 -6.86 7.82
C ALA A 89 -8.01 -8.10 7.24
N MET A 90 -8.72 -9.24 7.21
CA MET A 90 -8.18 -10.48 6.62
C MET A 90 -7.93 -10.34 5.11
N GLN A 91 -8.85 -9.71 4.38
CA GLN A 91 -8.68 -9.44 2.95
C GLN A 91 -7.49 -8.51 2.71
N PHE A 92 -7.40 -7.42 3.45
CA PHE A 92 -6.30 -6.46 3.35
C PHE A 92 -4.95 -7.11 3.69
N LEU A 93 -4.90 -7.92 4.75
CA LEU A 93 -3.69 -8.65 5.13
C LEU A 93 -3.24 -9.62 4.04
N SER A 94 -4.18 -10.37 3.45
CA SER A 94 -3.89 -11.29 2.34
C SER A 94 -3.30 -10.57 1.13
N VAL A 95 -3.86 -9.41 0.78
CA VAL A 95 -3.34 -8.56 -0.30
C VAL A 95 -1.97 -8.00 0.04
N SER A 96 -1.77 -7.58 1.29
CA SER A 96 -0.49 -7.05 1.77
C SER A 96 0.61 -8.11 1.75
N VAL A 97 0.29 -9.35 2.09
CA VAL A 97 1.23 -10.48 1.97
C VAL A 97 1.59 -10.75 0.52
N LEU A 98 0.62 -10.73 -0.39
CA LEU A 98 0.88 -10.87 -1.83
C LEU A 98 1.79 -9.74 -2.34
N ALA A 99 1.49 -8.50 -1.97
CA ALA A 99 2.31 -7.33 -2.33
C ALA A 99 3.72 -7.43 -1.76
N LEU A 100 3.86 -7.92 -0.52
CA LEU A 100 5.15 -8.19 0.11
C LEU A 100 5.96 -9.22 -0.69
N LEU A 101 5.34 -10.33 -1.08
CA LEU A 101 6.00 -11.37 -1.86
C LEU A 101 6.48 -10.84 -3.22
N VAL A 102 5.68 -10.01 -3.89
CA VAL A 102 6.10 -9.32 -5.11
C VAL A 102 7.30 -8.40 -4.85
N GLY A 103 7.27 -7.62 -3.78
CA GLY A 103 8.40 -6.76 -3.40
C GLY A 103 9.67 -7.55 -3.07
N LEU A 104 9.56 -8.68 -2.38
CA LEU A 104 10.69 -9.57 -2.09
C LEU A 104 11.26 -10.18 -3.38
N LEU A 105 10.40 -10.59 -4.32
CA LEU A 105 10.83 -11.08 -5.62
C LEU A 105 11.58 -10.00 -6.41
N VAL A 106 11.03 -8.78 -6.46
CA VAL A 106 11.71 -7.65 -7.13
C VAL A 106 13.05 -7.36 -6.45
N SER A 107 13.11 -7.37 -5.12
CA SER A 107 14.36 -7.21 -4.36
C SER A 107 15.39 -8.26 -4.76
N TYR A 108 14.98 -9.52 -4.85
CA TYR A 108 15.86 -10.62 -5.26
C TYR A 108 16.42 -10.42 -6.67
N LEU A 109 15.57 -9.96 -7.60
CA LEU A 109 15.97 -9.76 -9.01
C LEU A 109 16.88 -8.54 -9.21
N VAL A 110 16.70 -7.45 -8.45
CA VAL A 110 17.44 -6.20 -8.67
C VAL A 110 18.65 -6.02 -7.73
N ALA A 111 18.68 -6.70 -6.59
CA ALA A 111 19.76 -6.60 -5.62
C ALA A 111 21.15 -6.90 -6.18
N PRO A 112 21.34 -7.86 -7.10
CA PRO A 112 22.66 -8.09 -7.71
C PRO A 112 23.23 -6.85 -8.41
N SER A 113 22.37 -5.97 -8.94
CA SER A 113 22.77 -4.74 -9.65
C SER A 113 22.77 -3.51 -8.74
N LEU A 114 21.83 -3.43 -7.78
CA LEU A 114 21.58 -2.24 -6.96
C LEU A 114 22.10 -2.35 -5.52
N GLY A 115 22.44 -3.56 -5.08
CA GLY A 115 22.78 -3.85 -3.67
C GLY A 115 21.54 -3.95 -2.77
N HIS A 116 21.73 -4.44 -1.54
CA HIS A 116 20.69 -4.54 -0.52
C HIS A 116 20.60 -3.24 0.29
N GLY A 117 19.99 -2.20 -0.29
CA GLY A 117 19.88 -0.89 0.33
C GLY A 117 18.64 -0.13 -0.14
N HIS A 118 18.64 1.19 0.02
CA HIS A 118 17.48 2.04 -0.29
C HIS A 118 17.04 1.99 -1.76
N ARG A 119 17.95 1.76 -2.71
CA ARG A 119 17.59 1.64 -4.14
C ARG A 119 16.73 0.41 -4.39
N THR A 120 17.14 -0.74 -3.89
CA THR A 120 16.39 -1.99 -3.98
C THR A 120 15.09 -1.90 -3.18
N TRP A 121 15.13 -1.32 -1.97
CA TRP A 121 13.95 -1.05 -1.17
C TRP A 121 12.92 -0.22 -1.96
N LEU A 122 13.36 0.85 -2.65
CA LEU A 122 12.45 1.71 -3.42
C LEU A 122 11.77 0.95 -4.57
N ALA A 123 12.55 0.24 -5.39
CA ALA A 123 12.02 -0.56 -6.50
C ALA A 123 11.01 -1.61 -6.01
N ALA A 124 11.34 -2.32 -4.95
CA ALA A 124 10.49 -3.34 -4.35
C ALA A 124 9.22 -2.75 -3.75
N THR A 125 9.35 -1.65 -3.00
CA THR A 125 8.22 -0.98 -2.35
C THR A 125 7.23 -0.44 -3.38
N LEU A 126 7.70 0.21 -4.44
CA LEU A 126 6.83 0.71 -5.51
C LEU A 126 6.08 -0.43 -6.20
N SER A 127 6.72 -1.56 -6.48
CA SER A 127 6.08 -2.74 -7.05
C SER A 127 4.99 -3.31 -6.13
N GLY A 128 5.26 -3.41 -4.84
CA GLY A 128 4.28 -3.85 -3.83
C GLY A 128 3.11 -2.89 -3.69
N ILE A 129 3.35 -1.57 -3.73
CA ILE A 129 2.30 -0.55 -3.68
C ILE A 129 1.34 -0.67 -4.87
N VAL A 130 1.86 -0.90 -6.08
CA VAL A 130 1.02 -1.08 -7.27
C VAL A 130 0.08 -2.28 -7.10
N VAL A 131 0.60 -3.42 -6.66
CA VAL A 131 -0.21 -4.61 -6.39
C VAL A 131 -1.24 -4.34 -5.30
N ASN A 132 -0.80 -3.76 -4.18
CA ASN A 132 -1.65 -3.45 -3.04
C ASN A 132 -2.80 -2.50 -3.42
N PHE A 133 -2.49 -1.45 -4.19
CA PHE A 133 -3.49 -0.50 -4.67
C PHE A 133 -4.58 -1.16 -5.51
N PHE A 134 -4.18 -1.86 -6.59
CA PHE A 134 -5.15 -2.41 -7.53
C PHE A 134 -6.00 -3.52 -6.90
N VAL A 135 -5.39 -4.43 -6.16
CA VAL A 135 -6.14 -5.55 -5.58
C VAL A 135 -7.06 -5.06 -4.45
N ASN A 136 -6.62 -4.16 -3.59
CA ASN A 136 -7.49 -3.61 -2.54
C ASN A 136 -8.64 -2.77 -3.11
N LYS A 137 -8.40 -1.99 -4.16
CA LYS A 137 -9.44 -1.23 -4.82
C LYS A 137 -10.56 -2.12 -5.33
N TYR A 138 -10.22 -3.23 -6.00
CA TYR A 138 -11.20 -4.07 -6.67
C TYR A 138 -11.71 -5.23 -5.81
N TRP A 139 -11.07 -5.54 -4.69
CA TRP A 139 -11.45 -6.67 -3.84
C TRP A 139 -11.84 -6.26 -2.43
N THR A 140 -10.91 -5.68 -1.65
CA THR A 140 -11.15 -5.40 -0.23
C THR A 140 -12.23 -4.34 0.00
N PHE A 141 -12.14 -3.22 -0.70
CA PHE A 141 -13.04 -2.07 -0.55
C PHE A 141 -14.06 -1.94 -1.68
N ARG A 142 -14.36 -3.03 -2.34
CA ARG A 142 -15.29 -3.09 -3.46
C ARG A 142 -16.67 -2.50 -3.15
N SER A 143 -17.18 -2.73 -1.96
CA SER A 143 -18.49 -2.25 -1.52
C SER A 143 -18.51 -0.77 -1.14
N ALA A 144 -17.35 -0.12 -0.99
CA ALA A 144 -17.21 1.27 -0.61
C ALA A 144 -16.94 2.21 -1.80
N VAL A 145 -16.80 1.67 -3.00
CA VAL A 145 -16.47 2.42 -4.24
C VAL A 145 -17.70 2.71 -5.10
#